data_480660e0cd4f55b71ed01f3b9e807996
#
_entry.id   480660e0cd4f55b71ed01f3b9e807996
#
_cell.length_a   1.000
_cell.length_b   1.000
_cell.length_c   1.000
_cell.angle_alpha   90.00
_cell.angle_beta   90.00
_cell.angle_gamma   90.00
#
_symmetry.space_group_name_H-M   'P 1'
#
loop_
_entity.id
_entity.type
_entity.pdbx_description
1 polymer ?
#
loop_
_entity_poly.entity_id
_entity_poly.type
_entity_poly.pdbx_seq_one_letter_code
_entity_poly.pdbx_strand_id
1 'polypeptide(L)'
;MVKRLGDFYMAEKMDRRVRKTKAQLREGLARLMQQKSIKEISVKELVDEVDINRSTFYRYFSDKYTLRDEIVDNIVQDFAEHMEVDFLH
;
A
#
# COMPACT_ATOMS: atom_id res chain seq x y z
N MET A 1 0.07 6.25 -31.55
CA MET A 1 0.21 4.80 -31.69
C MET A 1 -0.80 4.10 -30.78
N VAL A 2 -1.68 3.29 -31.33
CA VAL A 2 -2.74 2.64 -30.58
C VAL A 2 -2.17 1.37 -29.92
N LYS A 3 -2.34 1.24 -28.60
CA LYS A 3 -1.96 0.03 -27.89
C LYS A 3 -2.86 -1.13 -28.31
N ARG A 4 -2.28 -2.31 -28.44
CA ARG A 4 -3.05 -3.51 -28.70
C ARG A 4 -3.94 -3.81 -27.50
N LEU A 5 -5.11 -4.40 -27.75
CA LEU A 5 -6.06 -4.75 -26.70
C LEU A 5 -5.43 -5.65 -25.64
N GLY A 6 -4.57 -6.58 -26.07
CA GLY A 6 -3.86 -7.47 -25.14
C GLY A 6 -2.90 -6.73 -24.22
N ASP A 7 -2.20 -5.71 -24.74
CA ASP A 7 -1.29 -4.90 -23.92
C ASP A 7 -2.03 -4.12 -22.87
N PHE A 8 -3.19 -3.56 -23.21
CA PHE A 8 -4.03 -2.85 -22.26
C PHE A 8 -4.52 -3.77 -21.13
N TYR A 9 -4.98 -4.97 -21.50
CA TYR A 9 -5.44 -5.96 -20.51
C TYR A 9 -4.34 -6.37 -19.54
N MET A 10 -3.14 -6.63 -20.06
CA MET A 10 -1.99 -7.02 -19.22
C MET A 10 -1.57 -5.90 -18.28
N ALA A 11 -1.55 -4.66 -18.75
CA ALA A 11 -1.21 -3.49 -17.93
C ALA A 11 -2.22 -3.33 -16.79
N GLU A 12 -3.51 -3.46 -17.07
CA GLU A 12 -4.55 -3.36 -16.06
C GLU A 12 -4.44 -4.46 -15.01
N LYS A 13 -4.13 -5.68 -15.43
CA LYS A 13 -3.95 -6.83 -14.54
C LYS A 13 -2.75 -6.63 -13.62
N MET A 14 -1.63 -6.14 -14.14
CA MET A 14 -0.45 -5.82 -13.34
C MET A 14 -0.74 -4.71 -12.34
N ASP A 15 -1.50 -3.70 -12.74
CA ASP A 15 -1.88 -2.60 -11.87
C ASP A 15 -2.71 -3.09 -10.67
N ARG A 16 -3.62 -4.01 -10.89
CA ARG A 16 -4.40 -4.64 -9.81
C ARG A 16 -3.52 -5.39 -8.84
N ARG A 17 -2.52 -6.12 -9.34
CA ARG A 17 -1.57 -6.86 -8.50
C ARG A 17 -0.76 -5.92 -7.64
N VAL A 18 -0.28 -4.83 -8.21
CA VAL A 18 0.48 -3.82 -7.48
C VAL A 18 -0.36 -3.23 -6.37
N ARG A 19 -1.59 -2.81 -6.67
CA ARG A 19 -2.50 -2.22 -5.69
C ARG A 19 -2.82 -3.19 -4.56
N LYS A 20 -3.07 -4.46 -4.90
CA LYS A 20 -3.36 -5.50 -3.91
C LYS A 20 -2.17 -5.74 -3.00
N THR A 21 -0.97 -5.85 -3.57
CA THR A 21 0.25 -6.07 -2.80
C THR A 21 0.53 -4.91 -1.85
N LYS A 22 0.41 -3.69 -2.35
CA LYS A 22 0.59 -2.49 -1.53
C LYS A 22 -0.44 -2.44 -0.39
N ALA A 23 -1.69 -2.77 -0.69
CA ALA A 23 -2.74 -2.80 0.33
C ALA A 23 -2.44 -3.82 1.42
N GLN A 24 -1.97 -5.01 1.04
CA GLN A 24 -1.58 -6.05 2.00
C GLN A 24 -0.45 -5.57 2.91
N LEU A 25 0.54 -4.89 2.34
CA LEU A 25 1.66 -4.35 3.11
C LEU A 25 1.21 -3.25 4.06
N ARG A 26 0.33 -2.36 3.61
CA ARG A 26 -0.21 -1.31 4.49
C ARG A 26 -1.01 -1.91 5.66
N GLU A 27 -1.87 -2.86 5.37
CA GLU A 27 -2.69 -3.51 6.39
C GLU A 27 -1.83 -4.28 7.39
N GLY A 28 -0.80 -4.99 6.90
CA GLY A 28 0.12 -5.72 7.76
C GLY A 28 0.90 -4.81 8.68
N LEU A 29 1.42 -3.70 8.16
CA LEU A 29 2.13 -2.73 8.98
C LEU A 29 1.20 -2.10 10.02
N ALA A 30 -0.02 -1.75 9.62
CA ALA A 30 -1.00 -1.18 10.56
C ALA A 30 -1.31 -2.15 11.70
N ARG A 31 -1.46 -3.45 11.40
CA ARG A 31 -1.68 -4.46 12.46
C ARG A 31 -0.50 -4.56 13.42
N LEU A 32 0.72 -4.60 12.89
CA LEU A 32 1.93 -4.69 13.72
C LEU A 32 2.10 -3.43 14.58
N MET A 33 1.75 -2.27 14.05
CA MET A 33 1.86 -1.01 14.77
C MET A 33 0.85 -0.88 15.92
N GLN A 34 -0.15 -1.73 15.97
CA GLN A 34 -1.05 -1.81 17.11
C GLN A 34 -0.38 -2.50 18.32
N GLN A 35 0.67 -3.27 18.08
CA GLN A 35 1.35 -4.04 19.11
C GLN A 35 2.66 -3.41 19.55
N LYS A 36 3.35 -2.72 18.63
CA LYS A 36 4.65 -2.12 18.91
C LYS A 36 4.93 -0.96 17.96
N SER A 37 5.94 -0.16 18.31
CA SER A 37 6.27 0.99 17.50
C SER A 37 6.97 0.57 16.19
N ILE A 38 6.89 1.45 15.19
CA ILE A 38 7.50 1.18 13.89
C ILE A 38 9.01 0.96 13.98
N LYS A 39 9.67 1.57 14.95
CA LYS A 39 11.11 1.37 15.17
C LYS A 39 11.44 -0.09 15.48
N GLU A 40 10.54 -0.79 16.15
CA GLU A 40 10.72 -2.18 16.57
C GLU A 40 10.27 -3.18 15.52
N ILE A 41 9.60 -2.74 14.47
CA ILE A 41 9.12 -3.60 13.40
C ILE A 41 10.17 -3.69 12.30
N SER A 42 10.65 -4.90 12.01
CA SER A 42 11.57 -5.12 10.90
C SER A 42 10.81 -5.37 9.60
N VAL A 43 11.47 -5.12 8.46
CA VAL A 43 10.89 -5.47 7.15
C VAL A 43 10.64 -6.98 7.07
N LYS A 44 11.54 -7.79 7.63
CA LYS A 44 11.35 -9.24 7.67
C LYS A 44 10.06 -9.63 8.39
N GLU A 45 9.82 -9.04 9.56
CA GLU A 45 8.62 -9.30 10.32
C GLU A 45 7.37 -8.90 9.54
N LEU A 46 7.43 -7.75 8.88
CA LEU A 46 6.32 -7.27 8.08
C LEU A 46 5.99 -8.20 6.92
N VAL A 47 7.00 -8.60 6.14
CA VAL A 47 6.76 -9.45 4.98
C VAL A 47 6.32 -10.85 5.38
N ASP A 48 6.79 -11.35 6.52
CA ASP A 48 6.34 -12.63 7.08
C ASP A 48 4.86 -12.54 7.50
N GLU A 49 4.46 -11.41 8.08
CA GLU A 49 3.08 -11.17 8.52
C GLU A 49 2.09 -11.26 7.36
N VAL A 50 2.46 -10.77 6.19
CA VAL A 50 1.57 -10.73 5.01
C VAL A 50 1.91 -11.79 3.97
N ASP A 51 2.88 -12.65 4.26
CA ASP A 51 3.31 -13.72 3.39
C ASP A 51 3.74 -13.21 2.00
N ILE A 52 4.56 -12.17 2.01
CA ILE A 52 5.10 -11.54 0.81
C ILE A 52 6.62 -11.65 0.85
N ASN A 53 7.24 -11.79 -0.32
CA ASN A 53 8.68 -11.88 -0.44
C ASN A 53 9.31 -10.51 -0.14
N ARG A 54 10.45 -10.52 0.57
CA ARG A 54 11.19 -9.30 0.92
C ARG A 54 11.55 -8.48 -0.31
N SER A 55 11.94 -9.14 -1.40
CA SER A 55 12.26 -8.45 -2.65
C SER A 55 11.06 -7.70 -3.22
N THR A 56 9.85 -8.22 -3.02
CA THR A 56 8.61 -7.56 -3.43
C THR A 56 8.39 -6.27 -2.66
N PHE A 57 8.67 -6.29 -1.35
CA PHE A 57 8.60 -5.07 -0.54
C PHE A 57 9.51 -3.97 -1.10
N TYR A 58 10.78 -4.31 -1.32
CA TYR A 58 11.75 -3.32 -1.80
C TYR A 58 11.53 -2.88 -3.25
N ARG A 59 10.68 -3.59 -4.00
CA ARG A 59 10.26 -3.13 -5.33
C ARG A 59 9.38 -1.89 -5.23
N TYR A 60 8.58 -1.78 -4.18
CA TYR A 60 7.60 -0.70 -4.05
C TYR A 60 7.96 0.34 -2.99
N PHE A 61 8.75 -0.01 -2.00
CA PHE A 61 9.08 0.88 -0.89
C PHE A 61 10.56 0.81 -0.58
N SER A 62 11.17 1.96 -0.32
CA SER A 62 12.59 2.02 0.05
C SER A 62 12.81 1.55 1.48
N ASP A 63 11.86 1.81 2.38
CA ASP A 63 11.91 1.42 3.79
C ASP A 63 10.52 1.40 4.40
N LYS A 64 10.43 0.97 5.66
CA LYS A 64 9.16 0.88 6.37
C LYS A 64 8.53 2.24 6.65
N TYR A 65 9.32 3.28 6.74
CA TYR A 65 8.81 4.64 6.99
C TYR A 65 8.11 5.20 5.76
N THR A 66 8.61 4.89 4.58
CA THR A 66 7.95 5.25 3.32
C THR A 66 6.58 4.58 3.22
N LEU A 67 6.48 3.33 3.62
CA LEU A 67 5.20 2.62 3.68
C LEU A 67 4.25 3.26 4.68
N ARG A 68 4.74 3.61 5.87
CA ARG A 68 3.93 4.30 6.88
C ARG A 68 3.38 5.62 6.34
N ASP A 69 4.21 6.38 5.64
CA ASP A 69 3.79 7.66 5.08
C ASP A 69 2.66 7.47 4.07
N GLU A 70 2.68 6.39 3.29
CA GLU A 70 1.61 6.09 2.36
C GLU A 70 0.30 5.74 3.10
N ILE A 71 0.38 5.05 4.23
CA ILE A 71 -0.79 4.79 5.09
C ILE A 71 -1.40 6.12 5.56
N VAL A 72 -0.57 7.02 6.05
CA VAL A 72 -1.02 8.32 6.54
C VAL A 72 -1.67 9.13 5.42
N ASP A 73 -1.04 9.14 4.25
CA ASP A 73 -1.58 9.85 3.08
C ASP A 73 -2.96 9.31 2.68
N ASN A 74 -3.15 8.00 2.70
CA ASN A 74 -4.44 7.40 2.39
C ASN A 74 -5.51 7.79 3.41
N ILE A 75 -5.17 7.83 4.69
CA ILE A 75 -6.10 8.23 5.74
C ILE A 75 -6.50 9.69 5.57
N VAL A 76 -5.52 10.55 5.33
CA VAL A 76 -5.76 11.98 5.13
C VAL A 76 -6.64 12.21 3.91
N GLN A 77 -6.39 11.50 2.83
CA GLN A 77 -7.16 11.61 1.60
C GLN A 77 -8.61 11.17 1.79
N ASP A 78 -8.83 10.04 2.47
CA ASP A 78 -10.18 9.56 2.79
C ASP A 78 -10.92 10.56 3.66
N PHE A 79 -10.25 11.14 4.65
CA PHE A 79 -10.83 12.15 5.52
C PHE A 79 -11.23 13.39 4.73
N ALA A 80 -10.35 13.85 3.83
CA ALA A 80 -10.63 15.02 3.00
C ALA A 80 -11.83 14.80 2.08
N GLU A 81 -11.93 13.62 1.49
CA GLU A 81 -13.06 13.27 0.63
C GLU A 81 -14.38 13.26 1.40
N HIS A 82 -14.37 12.72 2.61
CA HIS A 82 -15.55 12.71 3.48
C HIS A 82 -15.96 14.11 3.90
N MET A 83 -15.00 14.97 4.26
CA MET A 83 -15.27 16.34 4.61
C MET A 83 -15.82 17.14 3.44
N GLU A 84 -15.29 16.90 2.25
CA GLU A 84 -15.77 17.58 1.05
C GLU A 84 -17.22 17.22 0.74
N VAL A 85 -17.57 15.95 0.86
CA VAL A 85 -18.96 15.48 0.67
C VAL A 85 -19.90 16.11 1.70
N ASP A 86 -19.51 16.12 2.96
CA ASP A 86 -20.31 16.71 4.04
C ASP A 86 -20.47 18.21 3.83
N PHE A 87 -19.42 18.87 3.35
CA PHE A 87 -19.46 20.32 3.12
C PHE A 87 -20.40 20.68 1.96
N LEU A 88 -20.46 19.84 0.92
CA LEU A 88 -21.28 20.08 -0.26
C LEU A 88 -22.76 19.72 -0.04
N HIS A 89 -23.08 18.99 0.99
CA HIS A 89 -24.43 18.65 1.41
C HIS A 89 -24.87 19.52 2.57
#